data_0e907cb758b32fdc3f568c2e524e9ac2
#
_entry.id   0e907cb758b32fdc3f568c2e524e9ac2
#
_cell.length_a   1.000
_cell.length_b   1.000
_cell.length_c   1.000
_cell.angle_alpha   90.00
_cell.angle_beta   90.00
_cell.angle_gamma   90.00
#
_symmetry.space_group_name_H-M   'P 1'
#
loop_
_entity.id
_entity.type
_entity.pdbx_description
1 polymer ?
#
loop_
_entity_poly.entity_id
_entity_poly.type
_entity_poly.pdbx_seq_one_letter_code
_entity_poly.pdbx_strand_id
1 'polypeptide(L)' 'MNQFNQFVESLKRLYENQAINEEKIIDLYNRNKITEKEKWYILAK' A
#
# COMPACT_ATOMS: atom_id res chain seq x y z
N MET A 1 3.08 -15.56 8.89
CA MET A 1 1.68 -15.19 8.64
C MET A 1 1.61 -13.70 8.33
N ASN A 2 0.92 -13.32 7.25
CA ASN A 2 0.81 -11.91 6.89
C ASN A 2 -0.15 -11.19 7.82
N GLN A 3 0.24 -10.00 8.26
CA GLN A 3 -0.62 -9.14 9.07
C GLN A 3 -1.62 -8.38 8.20
N PHE A 4 -1.38 -8.31 6.92
CA PHE A 4 -2.18 -7.54 5.99
C PHE A 4 -2.78 -8.46 4.95
N ASN A 5 -3.88 -8.02 4.34
CA ASN A 5 -4.58 -8.85 3.39
C ASN A 5 -3.86 -8.89 2.05
N GLN A 6 -4.37 -9.74 1.16
CA GLN A 6 -3.76 -9.95 -0.15
C GLN A 6 -3.74 -8.67 -0.98
N PHE A 7 -4.76 -7.84 -0.83
CA PHE A 7 -4.84 -6.57 -1.56
C PHE A 7 -3.65 -5.68 -1.20
N VAL A 8 -3.37 -5.56 0.09
CA VAL A 8 -2.26 -4.72 0.57
C VAL A 8 -0.93 -5.30 0.14
N GLU A 9 -0.78 -6.62 0.20
CA GLU A 9 0.46 -7.27 -0.25
C GLU A 9 0.69 -7.02 -1.73
N SER A 10 -0.37 -7.08 -2.52
CA SER A 10 -0.27 -6.81 -3.96
C SER A 10 0.16 -5.36 -4.22
N LEU A 11 -0.40 -4.41 -3.47
CA LEU A 11 -0.02 -3.01 -3.60
C LEU A 11 1.45 -2.80 -3.25
N LYS A 12 1.91 -3.45 -2.18
CA LYS A 12 3.31 -3.33 -1.79
C LYS A 12 4.22 -3.84 -2.89
N ARG A 13 3.88 -4.97 -3.49
CA ARG A 13 4.68 -5.53 -4.58
C ARG A 13 4.71 -4.59 -5.78
N LEU A 14 3.55 -4.04 -6.15
CA LEU A 14 3.47 -3.12 -7.29
C LEU A 14 4.31 -1.87 -7.03
N TYR A 15 4.25 -1.36 -5.80
CA TYR A 15 5.02 -0.19 -5.44
C TYR A 15 6.52 -0.49 -5.50
N GLU A 16 6.94 -1.64 -4.99
CA GLU A 16 8.35 -2.03 -5.00
C GLU A 16 8.88 -2.20 -6.42
N ASN A 17 8.01 -2.65 -7.32
CA ASN A 17 8.36 -2.83 -8.72
C ASN A 17 8.18 -1.55 -9.54
N GLN A 18 7.82 -0.45 -8.88
CA GLN A 18 7.61 0.85 -9.53
C GLN A 18 6.48 0.82 -10.54
N ALA A 19 5.57 -0.14 -10.42
CA ALA A 19 4.37 -0.18 -11.25
C ALA A 19 3.37 0.89 -10.83
N ILE A 20 3.41 1.29 -9.57
CA ILE A 20 2.61 2.40 -9.06
C ILE A 20 3.52 3.27 -8.21
N ASN A 21 3.16 4.54 -8.04
CA ASN A 21 3.98 5.47 -7.29
C ASN A 21 3.36 5.78 -5.93
N GLU A 22 4.08 6.59 -5.15
CA GLU A 22 3.64 6.95 -3.80
C GLU A 22 2.29 7.67 -3.83
N GLU A 23 2.07 8.52 -4.83
CA GLU A 23 0.82 9.25 -4.95
C GLU A 23 -0.37 8.31 -5.02
N LYS A 24 -0.21 7.19 -5.71
CA LYS A 24 -1.28 6.21 -5.81
C LYS A 24 -1.63 5.64 -4.44
N ILE A 25 -0.61 5.34 -3.66
CA ILE A 25 -0.81 4.78 -2.32
C ILE A 25 -1.50 5.82 -1.42
N ILE A 26 -1.06 7.06 -1.49
CA ILE A 26 -1.65 8.13 -0.68
C ILE A 26 -3.10 8.36 -1.10
N ASP A 27 -3.38 8.30 -2.39
CA ASP A 27 -4.74 8.45 -2.90
C ASP A 27 -5.65 7.36 -2.33
N LEU A 28 -5.18 6.12 -2.32
CA LEU A 28 -5.95 5.01 -1.74
C LEU A 28 -6.21 5.24 -0.26
N TYR A 29 -5.21 5.75 0.46
CA TYR A 29 -5.38 6.07 1.86
C TYR A 29 -6.44 7.17 2.04
N ASN A 30 -6.40 8.20 1.22
CA ASN A 30 -7.34 9.31 1.32
C ASN A 30 -8.77 8.89 1.00
N ARG A 31 -8.90 7.85 0.19
CA ARG A 31 -10.22 7.30 -0.17
C ARG A 31 -10.69 6.23 0.82
N ASN A 32 -9.93 6.03 1.89
CA ASN A 32 -10.25 5.03 2.91
C ASN A 32 -10.23 3.60 2.36
N LYS A 33 -9.46 3.37 1.31
CA LYS A 33 -9.29 2.02 0.76
C LYS A 33 -8.26 1.23 1.53
N ILE A 34 -7.34 1.92 2.18
CA ILE A 34 -6.33 1.32 3.03
C ILE A 34 -6.22 2.16 4.30
N THR A 35 -5.70 1.53 5.37
CA THR A 35 -5.51 2.22 6.64
C THR A 35 -4.14 2.90 6.67
N GLU A 36 -3.92 3.70 7.71
CA GLU A 36 -2.63 4.34 7.89
C GLU A 36 -1.51 3.33 8.06
N LYS A 37 -1.76 2.27 8.84
CA LYS A 37 -0.78 1.21 9.00
C LYS A 37 -0.44 0.56 7.68
N GLU A 38 -1.46 0.30 6.88
CA GLU A 38 -1.26 -0.32 5.56
C GLU A 38 -0.46 0.60 4.66
N LYS A 39 -0.75 1.89 4.69
CA LYS A 39 -0.01 2.87 3.91
C LYS A 39 1.48 2.82 4.26
N TRP A 40 1.81 2.88 5.56
CA TRP A 40 3.21 2.84 5.98
C TRP A 40 3.88 1.53 5.62
N TYR A 41 3.14 0.44 5.75
CA TYR A 41 3.66 -0.87 5.38
C TYR A 41 4.06 -0.92 3.91
N ILE A 42 3.19 -0.41 3.04
CA ILE A 42 3.44 -0.42 1.59
C ILE A 42 4.62 0.49 1.25
N LEU A 43 4.64 1.69 1.82
CA LEU A 43 5.70 2.66 1.52
C LEU A 43 7.02 2.29 2.21
N ALA A 44 6.97 1.41 3.18
CA ALA A 44 8.15 0.94 3.94
C ALA A 44 8.85 2.10 4.63
N LYS A 45 8.08 2.97 5.24
CA LYS A 45 8.64 4.13 5.96
C LYS A 45 8.36 4.04 7.43
#